data_680367e7a0b5ea4402c11d5873e1fb03
#
_entry.id   680367e7a0b5ea4402c11d5873e1fb03
#
_cell.length_a   1.000
_cell.length_b   1.000
_cell.length_c   1.000
_cell.angle_alpha   90.00
_cell.angle_beta   90.00
_cell.angle_gamma   90.00
#
_symmetry.space_group_name_H-M   'P 1'
#
loop_
_entity.id
_entity.type
_entity.pdbx_description
1 polymer ?
#
loop_
_entity_poly.entity_id
_entity_poly.type
_entity_poly.pdbx_seq_one_letter_code
_entity_poly.pdbx_strand_id
1 'polypeptide(L)'
;MAIGVVAQRGFDNSSRRLRLETLVRLRWLAVGGQSVTVLVVAFWLNFPLPVVASLGLIAALAAANIVLAVSFPPTHRLKPLAASCLLGLDLLQLAALLFITGGLANPFAPLICVPVIISFASQPLRYSLALMGLAILSVTVLFLSPYPLPWFAGEILTVQPLMHLATWTSVISMMGFAAFYAYRVSKEASLLADALAATELVLEREKHLSQLDGLAAAAAHELGTPLATISVVAKEMERELGNDERFGEDVQLLRSQSERCRDILRRLTTLPSESEEHMRRLTLSSMIEEVLAPHREFDIRIGLVEKKASATEPVLNRNPGILFGLGNLIENAVDFARTEVTVTVGYTEDQISIVLEDDGPGYAQDVLARIGEPYMTSRTRSDSAGGLGLGLFIAKTLLERSGAILRFENRPGEQAGARVSVSWPRRLLDTSSTN
;
A
#
# COMPACT_ATOMS: atom_id res chain seq x y z
N MET A 1 11.03 -21.47 -5.96
CA MET A 1 9.61 -21.38 -5.54
C MET A 1 9.40 -21.34 -4.02
N ALA A 2 10.25 -21.90 -3.19
CA ALA A 2 10.12 -21.84 -1.71
C ALA A 2 10.57 -20.51 -1.06
N ILE A 3 11.43 -19.74 -1.68
CA ILE A 3 12.00 -18.48 -1.14
C ILE A 3 10.98 -17.34 -1.15
N GLY A 4 10.08 -17.28 -2.13
CA GLY A 4 9.05 -16.21 -2.22
C GLY A 4 7.96 -16.31 -1.14
N VAL A 5 7.56 -17.52 -0.73
CA VAL A 5 6.51 -17.74 0.28
C VAL A 5 7.00 -17.44 1.70
N VAL A 6 8.30 -17.63 1.97
CA VAL A 6 8.91 -17.31 3.27
C VAL A 6 9.09 -15.78 3.41
N ALA A 7 9.45 -15.09 2.33
CA ALA A 7 9.58 -13.63 2.33
C ALA A 7 8.22 -12.93 2.55
N GLN A 8 7.13 -13.36 1.92
CA GLN A 8 5.79 -12.80 2.12
C GLN A 8 5.25 -12.98 3.54
N ARG A 9 5.50 -14.13 4.19
CA ARG A 9 5.14 -14.30 5.62
C ARG A 9 5.98 -13.46 6.58
N GLY A 10 7.18 -13.08 6.17
CA GLY A 10 8.06 -12.19 6.95
C GLY A 10 7.63 -10.72 6.91
N PHE A 11 7.18 -10.22 5.76
CA PHE A 11 6.74 -8.82 5.57
C PHE A 11 5.41 -8.53 6.28
N ASP A 12 4.42 -9.43 6.21
CA ASP A 12 3.10 -9.25 6.84
C ASP A 12 3.17 -9.22 8.39
N ASN A 13 4.23 -9.79 8.98
CA ASN A 13 4.42 -9.84 10.43
C ASN A 13 5.27 -8.69 11.00
N SER A 14 5.96 -7.91 10.16
CA SER A 14 6.88 -6.86 10.64
C SER A 14 6.21 -5.49 10.79
N SER A 15 5.24 -5.17 9.96
CA SER A 15 4.54 -3.87 9.96
C SER A 15 3.55 -3.72 11.13
N ARG A 16 3.01 -4.83 11.67
CA ARG A 16 2.02 -4.85 12.77
C ARG A 16 2.61 -4.97 14.17
N ARG A 17 3.92 -4.86 14.35
CA ARG A 17 4.52 -5.00 15.69
C ARG A 17 4.43 -3.72 16.48
N LEU A 18 3.82 -3.80 17.67
CA LEU A 18 3.71 -2.69 18.61
C LEU A 18 5.12 -2.19 18.98
N ARG A 19 5.34 -0.89 18.87
CA ARG A 19 6.58 -0.28 19.34
C ARG A 19 6.55 -0.18 20.87
N LEU A 20 7.64 -0.57 21.51
CA LEU A 20 7.76 -0.50 22.97
C LEU A 20 7.54 0.93 23.48
N GLU A 21 8.06 1.91 22.76
CA GLU A 21 7.89 3.33 23.11
C GLU A 21 6.41 3.75 23.21
N THR A 22 5.58 3.31 22.27
CA THR A 22 4.13 3.61 22.31
C THR A 22 3.47 2.99 23.52
N LEU A 23 3.81 1.73 23.86
CA LEU A 23 3.29 1.07 25.04
C LEU A 23 3.71 1.78 26.33
N VAL A 24 4.99 2.13 26.44
CA VAL A 24 5.55 2.86 27.60
C VAL A 24 4.84 4.21 27.81
N ARG A 25 4.62 4.96 26.73
CA ARG A 25 3.91 6.26 26.80
C ARG A 25 2.45 6.09 27.23
N LEU A 26 1.73 5.10 26.69
CA LEU A 26 0.35 4.81 27.08
C LEU A 26 0.25 4.38 28.53
N ARG A 27 1.19 3.59 29.05
CA ARG A 27 1.26 3.19 30.45
C ARG A 27 1.49 4.39 31.38
N TRP A 28 2.37 5.33 31.01
CA TRP A 28 2.55 6.55 31.79
C TRP A 28 1.26 7.39 31.86
N LEU A 29 0.50 7.46 30.77
CA LEU A 29 -0.81 8.10 30.76
C LEU A 29 -1.78 7.38 31.72
N ALA A 30 -1.79 6.05 31.72
CA ALA A 30 -2.61 5.25 32.60
C ALA A 30 -2.21 5.45 34.08
N VAL A 31 -0.91 5.39 34.40
CA VAL A 31 -0.37 5.66 35.75
C VAL A 31 -0.78 7.05 36.24
N GLY A 32 -0.61 8.08 35.41
CA GLY A 32 -0.99 9.45 35.71
C GLY A 32 -2.50 9.59 35.98
N GLY A 33 -3.32 9.06 35.05
CA GLY A 33 -4.77 9.10 35.18
C GLY A 33 -5.31 8.36 36.42
N GLN A 34 -4.82 7.15 36.66
CA GLN A 34 -5.18 6.36 37.85
C GLN A 34 -4.75 7.05 39.14
N SER A 35 -3.51 7.61 39.18
CA SER A 35 -3.01 8.33 40.36
C SER A 35 -3.85 9.55 40.65
N VAL A 36 -4.14 10.39 39.67
CA VAL A 36 -4.98 11.58 39.83
C VAL A 36 -6.38 11.19 40.35
N THR A 37 -6.98 10.16 39.76
CA THR A 37 -8.30 9.68 40.15
C THR A 37 -8.30 9.23 41.60
N VAL A 38 -7.35 8.40 42.04
CA VAL A 38 -7.23 7.91 43.42
C VAL A 38 -7.04 9.08 44.39
N LEU A 39 -6.17 10.03 44.06
CA LEU A 39 -5.91 11.21 44.92
C LEU A 39 -7.15 12.14 45.03
N VAL A 40 -7.84 12.39 43.92
CA VAL A 40 -9.06 13.20 43.91
C VAL A 40 -10.16 12.53 44.76
N VAL A 41 -10.40 11.23 44.55
CA VAL A 41 -11.43 10.49 45.30
C VAL A 41 -11.10 10.42 46.78
N ALA A 42 -9.83 10.18 47.15
CA ALA A 42 -9.42 10.03 48.53
C ALA A 42 -9.35 11.36 49.31
N PHE A 43 -8.78 12.42 48.69
CA PHE A 43 -8.42 13.64 49.42
C PHE A 43 -9.31 14.84 49.08
N TRP A 44 -9.90 14.91 47.89
CA TRP A 44 -10.83 16.00 47.55
C TRP A 44 -12.28 15.61 47.87
N LEU A 45 -12.70 14.42 47.46
CA LEU A 45 -14.06 13.93 47.73
C LEU A 45 -14.19 13.31 49.13
N ASN A 46 -13.07 13.01 49.81
CA ASN A 46 -12.98 12.34 51.08
C ASN A 46 -13.76 11.02 51.18
N PHE A 47 -13.78 10.26 50.07
CA PHE A 47 -14.42 8.95 50.06
C PHE A 47 -13.50 7.89 50.67
N PRO A 48 -14.08 6.94 51.47
CA PRO A 48 -13.31 5.85 52.04
C PRO A 48 -12.78 4.91 50.93
N LEU A 49 -11.51 5.05 50.61
CA LEU A 49 -10.83 4.28 49.56
C LEU A 49 -9.63 3.55 50.18
N PRO A 50 -9.31 2.32 49.76
CA PRO A 50 -8.08 1.62 50.18
C PRO A 50 -6.85 2.23 49.49
N VAL A 51 -6.48 3.47 49.90
CA VAL A 51 -5.45 4.30 49.22
C VAL A 51 -4.11 3.57 49.10
N VAL A 52 -3.65 2.91 50.18
CA VAL A 52 -2.36 2.20 50.17
C VAL A 52 -2.33 1.08 49.14
N ALA A 53 -3.37 0.24 49.07
CA ALA A 53 -3.47 -0.84 48.11
C ALA A 53 -3.60 -0.29 46.68
N SER A 54 -4.41 0.76 46.48
CA SER A 54 -4.60 1.38 45.15
C SER A 54 -3.30 2.00 44.63
N LEU A 55 -2.63 2.81 45.46
CA LEU A 55 -1.35 3.40 45.07
C LEU A 55 -0.23 2.34 44.91
N GLY A 56 -0.28 1.26 45.69
CA GLY A 56 0.63 0.13 45.57
C GLY A 56 0.53 -0.56 44.18
N LEU A 57 -0.70 -0.81 43.71
CA LEU A 57 -0.95 -1.38 42.37
C LEU A 57 -0.47 -0.44 41.25
N ILE A 58 -0.71 0.86 41.43
CA ILE A 58 -0.25 1.87 40.43
C ILE A 58 1.29 1.97 40.43
N ALA A 59 1.91 1.98 41.63
CA ALA A 59 3.37 2.00 41.78
C ALA A 59 4.05 0.75 41.16
N ALA A 60 3.42 -0.43 41.31
CA ALA A 60 3.91 -1.65 40.67
C ALA A 60 3.88 -1.53 39.12
N LEU A 61 2.82 -0.96 38.55
CA LEU A 61 2.74 -0.69 37.10
C LEU A 61 3.80 0.31 36.66
N ALA A 62 3.99 1.39 37.42
CA ALA A 62 5.02 2.40 37.16
C ALA A 62 6.44 1.80 37.22
N ALA A 63 6.73 0.99 38.23
CA ALA A 63 8.02 0.30 38.36
C ALA A 63 8.28 -0.66 37.18
N ALA A 64 7.29 -1.46 36.81
CA ALA A 64 7.37 -2.33 35.62
C ALA A 64 7.62 -1.51 34.34
N ASN A 65 7.00 -0.34 34.22
CA ASN A 65 7.19 0.54 33.06
C ASN A 65 8.61 1.15 33.02
N ILE A 66 9.17 1.54 34.17
CA ILE A 66 10.56 2.01 34.28
C ILE A 66 11.53 0.89 33.88
N VAL A 67 11.35 -0.32 34.40
CA VAL A 67 12.18 -1.47 34.05
C VAL A 67 12.17 -1.73 32.55
N LEU A 68 10.99 -1.68 31.90
CA LEU A 68 10.88 -1.84 30.45
C LEU A 68 11.60 -0.71 29.70
N ALA A 69 11.43 0.53 30.12
CA ALA A 69 12.04 1.69 29.47
C ALA A 69 13.57 1.70 29.57
N VAL A 70 14.14 1.19 30.68
CA VAL A 70 15.60 1.11 30.88
C VAL A 70 16.21 -0.13 30.23
N SER A 71 15.49 -1.26 30.22
CA SER A 71 16.02 -2.55 29.73
C SER A 71 16.04 -2.67 28.20
N PHE A 72 15.24 -1.88 27.48
CA PHE A 72 15.10 -2.00 26.02
C PHE A 72 15.18 -0.65 25.33
N PRO A 73 15.81 -0.59 24.13
CA PRO A 73 15.86 0.65 23.35
C PRO A 73 14.45 1.07 22.86
N PRO A 74 14.19 2.38 22.69
CA PRO A 74 12.86 2.89 22.27
C PRO A 74 12.36 2.33 20.93
N THR A 75 13.29 2.01 20.03
CA THR A 75 13.01 1.44 18.70
C THR A 75 12.66 -0.04 18.73
N HIS A 76 12.73 -0.69 19.89
CA HIS A 76 12.47 -2.12 20.02
C HIS A 76 11.01 -2.44 19.67
N ARG A 77 10.82 -3.38 18.73
CA ARG A 77 9.50 -3.90 18.34
C ARG A 77 9.22 -5.18 19.10
N LEU A 78 8.16 -5.16 19.88
CA LEU A 78 7.77 -6.31 20.70
C LEU A 78 7.32 -7.50 19.83
N LYS A 79 7.71 -8.71 20.24
CA LYS A 79 7.09 -9.93 19.69
C LYS A 79 5.61 -9.98 20.09
N PRO A 80 4.71 -10.53 19.26
CA PRO A 80 3.27 -10.54 19.56
C PRO A 80 2.93 -11.15 20.94
N LEU A 81 3.58 -12.23 21.30
CA LEU A 81 3.38 -12.86 22.61
C LEU A 81 3.77 -11.92 23.77
N ALA A 82 4.94 -11.27 23.69
CA ALA A 82 5.41 -10.36 24.72
C ALA A 82 4.47 -9.13 24.83
N ALA A 83 4.02 -8.57 23.72
CA ALA A 83 3.07 -7.47 23.72
C ALA A 83 1.72 -7.88 24.33
N SER A 84 1.21 -9.09 24.03
CA SER A 84 0.00 -9.63 24.65
C SER A 84 0.14 -9.84 26.16
N CYS A 85 1.27 -10.38 26.61
CA CYS A 85 1.54 -10.54 28.04
C CYS A 85 1.57 -9.20 28.77
N LEU A 86 2.20 -8.19 28.16
CA LEU A 86 2.27 -6.85 28.75
C LEU A 86 0.89 -6.18 28.81
N LEU A 87 0.09 -6.27 27.74
CA LEU A 87 -1.30 -5.77 27.76
C LEU A 87 -2.19 -6.56 28.72
N GLY A 88 -1.93 -7.87 28.87
CA GLY A 88 -2.61 -8.71 29.87
C GLY A 88 -2.28 -8.29 31.30
N LEU A 89 -1.03 -7.94 31.59
CA LEU A 89 -0.63 -7.39 32.90
C LEU A 89 -1.32 -6.04 33.17
N ASP A 90 -1.39 -5.16 32.17
CA ASP A 90 -2.10 -3.87 32.29
C ASP A 90 -3.59 -4.07 32.59
N LEU A 91 -4.21 -5.03 31.90
CA LEU A 91 -5.60 -5.38 32.10
C LEU A 91 -5.84 -5.96 33.50
N LEU A 92 -5.00 -6.88 33.96
CA LEU A 92 -5.11 -7.50 35.28
C LEU A 92 -4.86 -6.49 36.41
N GLN A 93 -3.88 -5.59 36.25
CA GLN A 93 -3.61 -4.52 37.20
C GLN A 93 -4.83 -3.58 37.32
N LEU A 94 -5.43 -3.16 36.19
CA LEU A 94 -6.63 -2.33 36.20
C LEU A 94 -7.82 -3.08 36.80
N ALA A 95 -8.00 -4.36 36.44
CA ALA A 95 -9.05 -5.19 37.01
C ALA A 95 -8.92 -5.32 38.57
N ALA A 96 -7.69 -5.53 39.06
CA ALA A 96 -7.42 -5.58 40.50
C ALA A 96 -7.74 -4.24 41.19
N LEU A 97 -7.36 -3.11 40.56
CA LEU A 97 -7.69 -1.79 41.10
C LEU A 97 -9.21 -1.57 41.18
N LEU A 98 -9.94 -1.90 40.10
CA LEU A 98 -11.37 -1.81 40.02
C LEU A 98 -12.06 -2.75 41.04
N PHE A 99 -11.53 -3.96 41.22
CA PHE A 99 -12.08 -4.95 42.14
C PHE A 99 -12.13 -4.44 43.61
N ILE A 100 -11.05 -3.78 44.06
CA ILE A 100 -10.96 -3.22 45.42
C ILE A 100 -11.67 -1.86 45.58
N THR A 101 -12.14 -1.25 44.48
CA THR A 101 -12.74 0.08 44.45
C THR A 101 -14.19 0.08 43.96
N GLY A 102 -14.91 -1.02 44.16
CA GLY A 102 -16.35 -1.10 43.88
C GLY A 102 -16.72 -2.03 42.72
N GLY A 103 -15.77 -2.80 42.21
CA GLY A 103 -16.03 -3.82 41.19
C GLY A 103 -16.67 -3.23 39.91
N LEU A 104 -17.74 -3.86 39.47
CA LEU A 104 -18.48 -3.45 38.27
C LEU A 104 -19.31 -2.17 38.45
N ALA A 105 -19.60 -1.78 39.71
CA ALA A 105 -20.26 -0.50 40.02
C ALA A 105 -19.32 0.71 39.81
N ASN A 106 -18.01 0.46 39.70
CA ASN A 106 -17.04 1.53 39.49
C ASN A 106 -17.24 2.15 38.08
N PRO A 107 -17.45 3.49 37.98
CA PRO A 107 -17.67 4.17 36.70
C PRO A 107 -16.52 4.04 35.72
N PHE A 108 -15.33 3.65 36.17
CA PHE A 108 -14.14 3.42 35.31
C PHE A 108 -14.05 1.97 34.81
N ALA A 109 -14.99 1.09 35.11
CA ALA A 109 -15.02 -0.30 34.61
C ALA A 109 -14.90 -0.40 33.05
N PRO A 110 -15.49 0.52 32.24
CA PRO A 110 -15.31 0.51 30.77
C PRO A 110 -13.88 0.65 30.30
N LEU A 111 -12.95 1.20 31.10
CA LEU A 111 -11.53 1.34 30.73
C LEU A 111 -10.84 -0.02 30.52
N ILE A 112 -11.41 -1.11 31.00
CA ILE A 112 -10.92 -2.48 30.73
C ILE A 112 -10.92 -2.83 29.25
N CYS A 113 -11.72 -2.14 28.43
CA CYS A 113 -11.74 -2.32 26.97
C CYS A 113 -10.48 -1.80 26.28
N VAL A 114 -9.75 -0.84 26.89
CA VAL A 114 -8.62 -0.15 26.24
C VAL A 114 -7.48 -1.11 25.83
N PRO A 115 -6.95 -1.99 26.69
CA PRO A 115 -5.93 -2.95 26.28
C PRO A 115 -6.40 -3.90 25.17
N VAL A 116 -7.69 -4.27 25.16
CA VAL A 116 -8.28 -5.12 24.11
C VAL A 116 -8.30 -4.38 22.77
N ILE A 117 -8.79 -3.13 22.76
CA ILE A 117 -8.84 -2.30 21.55
C ILE A 117 -7.43 -2.12 20.97
N ILE A 118 -6.43 -1.82 21.80
CA ILE A 118 -5.02 -1.69 21.38
C ILE A 118 -4.52 -3.00 20.77
N SER A 119 -4.87 -4.15 21.36
CA SER A 119 -4.48 -5.45 20.85
C SER A 119 -5.07 -5.71 19.45
N PHE A 120 -6.38 -5.48 19.25
CA PHE A 120 -7.03 -5.67 17.96
C PHE A 120 -6.51 -4.72 16.88
N ALA A 121 -6.07 -3.53 17.24
CA ALA A 121 -5.46 -2.57 16.32
C ALA A 121 -4.02 -2.93 15.92
N SER A 122 -3.26 -3.69 16.75
CA SER A 122 -1.82 -3.81 16.60
C SER A 122 -1.27 -5.23 16.57
N GLN A 123 -2.10 -6.26 16.83
CA GLN A 123 -1.62 -7.63 16.98
C GLN A 123 -2.38 -8.64 16.10
N PRO A 124 -1.79 -9.84 15.88
CA PRO A 124 -2.49 -10.93 15.23
C PRO A 124 -3.74 -11.37 16.00
N LEU A 125 -4.82 -11.67 15.28
CA LEU A 125 -6.15 -11.96 15.80
C LEU A 125 -6.16 -13.00 16.96
N ARG A 126 -5.32 -14.04 16.88
CA ARG A 126 -5.24 -15.08 17.93
C ARG A 126 -4.88 -14.54 19.31
N TYR A 127 -3.96 -13.58 19.38
CA TYR A 127 -3.54 -12.97 20.65
C TYR A 127 -4.59 -11.97 21.15
N SER A 128 -5.22 -11.23 20.25
CA SER A 128 -6.28 -10.28 20.57
C SER A 128 -7.52 -11.00 21.10
N LEU A 129 -7.88 -12.15 20.52
CA LEU A 129 -8.99 -12.98 21.03
C LEU A 129 -8.68 -13.56 22.41
N ALA A 130 -7.46 -14.00 22.66
CA ALA A 130 -7.04 -14.48 23.98
C ALA A 130 -7.13 -13.37 25.03
N LEU A 131 -6.67 -12.14 24.69
CA LEU A 131 -6.77 -10.99 25.60
C LEU A 131 -8.23 -10.57 25.82
N MET A 132 -9.07 -10.62 24.80
CA MET A 132 -10.51 -10.37 24.94
C MET A 132 -11.18 -11.38 25.88
N GLY A 133 -10.83 -12.67 25.76
CA GLY A 133 -11.29 -13.71 26.69
C GLY A 133 -10.88 -13.42 28.14
N LEU A 134 -9.63 -12.99 28.38
CA LEU A 134 -9.14 -12.56 29.68
C LEU A 134 -9.91 -11.34 30.19
N ALA A 135 -10.23 -10.37 29.33
CA ALA A 135 -11.02 -9.18 29.70
C ALA A 135 -12.45 -9.53 30.08
N ILE A 136 -13.11 -10.40 29.31
CA ILE A 136 -14.48 -10.89 29.65
C ILE A 136 -14.47 -11.60 31.00
N LEU A 137 -13.48 -12.47 31.24
CA LEU A 137 -13.31 -13.12 32.56
C LEU A 137 -13.13 -12.10 33.68
N SER A 138 -12.25 -11.11 33.46
CA SER A 138 -11.99 -10.05 34.44
C SER A 138 -13.27 -9.25 34.76
N VAL A 139 -14.03 -8.83 33.73
CA VAL A 139 -15.32 -8.13 33.91
C VAL A 139 -16.33 -8.99 34.69
N THR A 140 -16.34 -10.31 34.42
CA THR A 140 -17.20 -11.25 35.17
C THR A 140 -16.75 -11.40 36.61
N VAL A 141 -15.45 -11.39 36.90
CA VAL A 141 -14.92 -11.39 38.26
C VAL A 141 -15.27 -10.08 39.01
N LEU A 142 -15.24 -8.94 38.30
CA LEU A 142 -15.66 -7.65 38.87
C LEU A 142 -17.15 -7.65 39.31
N PHE A 143 -18.00 -8.41 38.63
CA PHE A 143 -19.40 -8.59 39.03
C PHE A 143 -19.53 -9.24 40.44
N LEU A 144 -18.56 -10.08 40.80
CA LEU A 144 -18.53 -10.79 42.09
C LEU A 144 -17.76 -10.03 43.19
N SER A 145 -17.34 -8.78 42.93
CA SER A 145 -16.59 -8.00 43.93
C SER A 145 -17.40 -7.76 45.19
N PRO A 146 -16.86 -8.09 46.38
CA PRO A 146 -17.53 -7.83 47.67
C PRO A 146 -17.35 -6.38 48.14
N TYR A 147 -16.47 -5.60 47.48
CA TYR A 147 -16.16 -4.24 47.93
C TYR A 147 -17.20 -3.26 47.40
N PRO A 148 -17.82 -2.44 48.31
CA PRO A 148 -18.77 -1.41 47.90
C PRO A 148 -18.05 -0.29 47.13
N LEU A 149 -18.81 0.40 46.28
CA LEU A 149 -18.30 1.62 45.64
C LEU A 149 -17.99 2.66 46.72
N PRO A 150 -16.79 3.27 46.75
CA PRO A 150 -16.46 4.37 47.65
C PRO A 150 -17.47 5.52 47.50
N TRP A 151 -18.13 5.88 48.61
CA TRP A 151 -19.15 6.92 48.65
C TRP A 151 -18.99 7.75 49.96
N PHE A 152 -19.91 8.61 50.24
CA PHE A 152 -19.85 9.42 51.45
C PHE A 152 -19.73 8.57 52.73
N ALA A 153 -19.00 9.08 53.72
CA ALA A 153 -18.77 8.36 54.97
C ALA A 153 -20.11 8.06 55.69
N GLY A 154 -20.35 6.78 55.98
CA GLY A 154 -21.57 6.30 56.60
C GLY A 154 -22.68 5.90 55.65
N GLU A 155 -22.55 6.11 54.36
CA GLU A 155 -23.51 5.68 53.34
C GLU A 155 -22.94 4.54 52.49
N ILE A 156 -23.71 3.47 52.30
CA ILE A 156 -23.35 2.39 51.36
C ILE A 156 -24.27 2.53 50.17
N LEU A 157 -23.66 2.84 49.01
CA LEU A 157 -24.38 2.86 47.75
C LEU A 157 -24.67 1.43 47.28
N THR A 158 -25.92 0.98 47.54
CA THR A 158 -26.35 -0.35 47.07
C THR A 158 -26.82 -0.25 45.62
N VAL A 159 -26.09 -0.85 44.71
CA VAL A 159 -26.47 -0.95 43.30
C VAL A 159 -27.35 -2.20 43.11
N GLN A 160 -28.49 -2.03 42.44
CA GLN A 160 -29.38 -3.15 42.19
C GLN A 160 -28.71 -4.21 41.27
N PRO A 161 -28.96 -5.52 41.49
CA PRO A 161 -28.38 -6.58 40.66
C PRO A 161 -28.66 -6.42 39.16
N LEU A 162 -29.82 -5.87 38.79
CA LEU A 162 -30.18 -5.58 37.41
C LEU A 162 -29.24 -4.55 36.76
N MET A 163 -28.83 -3.53 37.54
CA MET A 163 -27.86 -2.52 37.05
C MET A 163 -26.45 -3.11 36.85
N HIS A 164 -26.02 -4.03 37.73
CA HIS A 164 -24.78 -4.75 37.53
C HIS A 164 -24.83 -5.59 36.25
N LEU A 165 -25.93 -6.31 36.00
CA LEU A 165 -26.11 -7.08 34.75
C LEU A 165 -26.13 -6.17 33.51
N ALA A 166 -26.82 -5.01 33.61
CA ALA A 166 -26.86 -4.03 32.54
C ALA A 166 -25.46 -3.44 32.25
N THR A 167 -24.69 -3.13 33.28
CA THR A 167 -23.29 -2.65 33.10
C THR A 167 -22.40 -3.74 32.51
N TRP A 168 -22.54 -4.99 32.98
CA TRP A 168 -21.79 -6.13 32.43
C TRP A 168 -22.06 -6.33 30.94
N THR A 169 -23.34 -6.39 30.53
CA THR A 169 -23.72 -6.52 29.11
C THR A 169 -23.27 -5.33 28.27
N SER A 170 -23.36 -4.12 28.80
CA SER A 170 -22.92 -2.89 28.14
C SER A 170 -21.41 -2.90 27.88
N VAL A 171 -20.60 -3.23 28.90
CA VAL A 171 -19.12 -3.28 28.75
C VAL A 171 -18.70 -4.34 27.76
N ILE A 172 -19.30 -5.54 27.79
CA ILE A 172 -18.99 -6.61 26.83
C ILE A 172 -19.41 -6.23 25.40
N SER A 173 -20.60 -5.66 25.23
CA SER A 173 -21.08 -5.20 23.92
C SER A 173 -20.19 -4.10 23.34
N MET A 174 -19.83 -3.10 24.18
CA MET A 174 -18.91 -2.04 23.81
C MET A 174 -17.53 -2.59 23.42
N MET A 175 -17.01 -3.54 24.22
CA MET A 175 -15.72 -4.21 23.94
C MET A 175 -15.74 -4.93 22.59
N GLY A 176 -16.79 -5.72 22.33
CA GLY A 176 -16.95 -6.44 21.07
C GLY A 176 -17.02 -5.51 19.86
N PHE A 177 -17.85 -4.47 19.94
CA PHE A 177 -17.99 -3.50 18.85
C PHE A 177 -16.69 -2.71 18.62
N ALA A 178 -16.08 -2.18 19.68
CA ALA A 178 -14.85 -1.40 19.56
C ALA A 178 -13.66 -2.24 19.06
N ALA A 179 -13.55 -3.49 19.51
CA ALA A 179 -12.54 -4.43 19.05
C ALA A 179 -12.71 -4.76 17.55
N PHE A 180 -13.94 -5.05 17.12
CA PHE A 180 -14.26 -5.28 15.71
C PHE A 180 -13.93 -4.07 14.85
N TYR A 181 -14.34 -2.88 15.27
CA TYR A 181 -14.07 -1.65 14.54
C TYR A 181 -12.57 -1.35 14.46
N ALA A 182 -11.83 -1.47 15.57
CA ALA A 182 -10.39 -1.28 15.60
C ALA A 182 -9.65 -2.25 14.67
N TYR A 183 -10.07 -3.51 14.65
CA TYR A 183 -9.52 -4.52 13.74
C TYR A 183 -9.76 -4.15 12.27
N ARG A 184 -10.99 -3.75 11.90
CA ARG A 184 -11.36 -3.35 10.54
C ARG A 184 -10.53 -2.16 10.06
N VAL A 185 -10.52 -1.07 10.85
CA VAL A 185 -9.77 0.15 10.51
C VAL A 185 -8.27 -0.13 10.39
N SER A 186 -7.70 -0.89 11.32
CA SER A 186 -6.28 -1.26 11.26
C SER A 186 -5.95 -2.10 10.03
N LYS A 187 -6.83 -3.03 9.65
CA LYS A 187 -6.65 -3.85 8.45
C LYS A 187 -6.71 -3.00 7.18
N GLU A 188 -7.68 -2.11 7.06
CA GLU A 188 -7.83 -1.20 5.92
C GLU A 188 -6.61 -0.26 5.81
N ALA A 189 -6.17 0.33 6.92
CA ALA A 189 -4.98 1.19 6.94
C ALA A 189 -3.71 0.42 6.51
N SER A 190 -3.55 -0.83 6.95
CA SER A 190 -2.42 -1.68 6.53
C SER A 190 -2.44 -1.96 5.02
N LEU A 191 -3.61 -2.34 4.48
CA LEU A 191 -3.76 -2.60 3.06
C LEU A 191 -3.44 -1.37 2.21
N LEU A 192 -3.91 -0.20 2.63
CA LEU A 192 -3.62 1.06 1.93
C LEU A 192 -2.12 1.41 1.98
N ALA A 193 -1.47 1.24 3.14
CA ALA A 193 -0.04 1.50 3.28
C ALA A 193 0.80 0.56 2.39
N ASP A 194 0.47 -0.74 2.35
CA ASP A 194 1.17 -1.71 1.51
C ASP A 194 0.99 -1.41 0.01
N ALA A 195 -0.22 -0.98 -0.39
CA ALA A 195 -0.51 -0.59 -1.76
C ALA A 195 0.26 0.68 -2.19
N LEU A 196 0.32 1.70 -1.31
CA LEU A 196 1.11 2.91 -1.56
C LEU A 196 2.59 2.59 -1.71
N ALA A 197 3.14 1.75 -0.82
CA ALA A 197 4.55 1.34 -0.90
C ALA A 197 4.86 0.59 -2.21
N ALA A 198 3.95 -0.30 -2.66
CA ALA A 198 4.11 -0.97 -3.95
C ALA A 198 4.10 0.01 -5.14
N THR A 199 3.22 1.01 -5.10
CA THR A 199 3.13 2.05 -6.15
C THR A 199 4.41 2.92 -6.18
N GLU A 200 4.92 3.32 -5.02
CA GLU A 200 6.16 4.09 -4.92
C GLU A 200 7.36 3.32 -5.50
N LEU A 201 7.45 2.04 -5.21
CA LEU A 201 8.53 1.16 -5.71
C LEU A 201 8.51 1.04 -7.23
N VAL A 202 7.32 0.94 -7.83
CA VAL A 202 7.15 0.91 -9.30
C VAL A 202 7.58 2.24 -9.91
N LEU A 203 7.14 3.37 -9.33
CA LEU A 203 7.51 4.70 -9.81
C LEU A 203 9.01 4.99 -9.70
N GLU A 204 9.64 4.55 -8.60
CA GLU A 204 11.08 4.70 -8.40
C GLU A 204 11.89 3.90 -9.42
N ARG A 205 11.46 2.65 -9.68
CA ARG A 205 12.07 1.79 -10.71
C ARG A 205 11.94 2.41 -12.11
N GLU A 206 10.78 2.91 -12.47
CA GLU A 206 10.51 3.57 -13.75
C GLU A 206 11.38 4.82 -13.93
N LYS A 207 11.46 5.65 -12.88
CA LYS A 207 12.33 6.83 -12.87
C LYS A 207 13.79 6.45 -13.05
N HIS A 208 14.25 5.37 -12.42
CA HIS A 208 15.62 4.89 -12.53
C HIS A 208 15.93 4.39 -13.94
N LEU A 209 15.02 3.64 -14.56
CA LEU A 209 15.15 3.19 -15.95
C LEU A 209 15.21 4.39 -16.91
N SER A 210 14.32 5.37 -16.76
CA SER A 210 14.32 6.58 -17.59
C SER A 210 15.62 7.40 -17.45
N GLN A 211 16.23 7.43 -16.26
CA GLN A 211 17.52 8.08 -16.04
C GLN A 211 18.66 7.34 -16.74
N LEU A 212 18.64 6.00 -16.72
CA LEU A 212 19.63 5.17 -17.42
C LEU A 212 19.54 5.34 -18.93
N ASP A 213 18.32 5.41 -19.47
CA ASP A 213 18.09 5.66 -20.90
C ASP A 213 18.64 7.03 -21.32
N GLY A 214 18.40 8.08 -20.54
CA GLY A 214 18.93 9.41 -20.78
C GLY A 214 20.47 9.46 -20.72
N LEU A 215 21.08 8.76 -19.75
CA LEU A 215 22.54 8.66 -19.64
C LEU A 215 23.15 7.87 -20.80
N ALA A 216 22.53 6.77 -21.23
CA ALA A 216 22.98 5.98 -22.36
C ALA A 216 22.94 6.80 -23.66
N ALA A 217 21.87 7.55 -23.90
CA ALA A 217 21.74 8.43 -25.07
C ALA A 217 22.79 9.54 -25.08
N ALA A 218 23.01 10.22 -23.94
CA ALA A 218 24.02 11.26 -23.82
C ALA A 218 25.45 10.71 -24.02
N ALA A 219 25.77 9.58 -23.37
CA ALA A 219 27.08 8.93 -23.51
C ALA A 219 27.36 8.52 -24.95
N ALA A 220 26.38 8.04 -25.65
CA ALA A 220 26.54 7.63 -27.04
C ALA A 220 26.69 8.80 -28.00
N HIS A 221 26.04 9.92 -27.75
CA HIS A 221 26.27 11.16 -28.53
C HIS A 221 27.70 11.67 -28.34
N GLU A 222 28.17 11.74 -27.09
CA GLU A 222 29.52 12.19 -26.76
C GLU A 222 30.60 11.23 -27.27
N LEU A 223 30.38 9.93 -27.28
CA LEU A 223 31.31 8.93 -27.79
C LEU A 223 31.21 8.77 -29.31
N GLY A 224 30.08 9.02 -29.91
CA GLY A 224 29.84 8.89 -31.37
C GLY A 224 30.69 9.87 -32.19
N THR A 225 30.88 11.09 -31.73
CA THR A 225 31.68 12.12 -32.41
C THR A 225 33.15 11.74 -32.50
N PRO A 226 33.89 11.39 -31.45
CA PRO A 226 35.28 10.99 -31.54
C PRO A 226 35.45 9.68 -32.34
N LEU A 227 34.50 8.75 -32.21
CA LEU A 227 34.56 7.49 -32.97
C LEU A 227 34.34 7.68 -34.47
N ALA A 228 33.49 8.64 -34.86
CA ALA A 228 33.32 9.02 -36.26
C ALA A 228 34.65 9.58 -36.84
N THR A 229 35.35 10.40 -36.06
CA THR A 229 36.67 10.92 -36.50
C THR A 229 37.70 9.80 -36.64
N ILE A 230 37.78 8.89 -35.65
CA ILE A 230 38.68 7.71 -35.74
C ILE A 230 38.34 6.85 -36.95
N SER A 231 37.08 6.63 -37.26
CA SER A 231 36.62 5.83 -38.40
C SER A 231 37.03 6.48 -39.75
N VAL A 232 36.97 7.82 -39.83
CA VAL A 232 37.41 8.53 -41.06
C VAL A 232 38.92 8.40 -41.26
N VAL A 233 39.70 8.63 -40.17
CA VAL A 233 41.17 8.50 -40.22
C VAL A 233 41.60 7.06 -40.56
N ALA A 234 40.97 6.06 -39.94
CA ALA A 234 41.25 4.64 -40.21
C ALA A 234 40.94 4.28 -41.66
N LYS A 235 39.87 4.85 -42.24
CA LYS A 235 39.53 4.64 -43.67
C LYS A 235 40.55 5.30 -44.62
N GLU A 236 41.08 6.48 -44.29
CA GLU A 236 42.15 7.11 -45.08
C GLU A 236 43.45 6.33 -44.96
N MET A 237 43.82 5.87 -43.77
CA MET A 237 45.00 5.02 -43.57
C MET A 237 44.88 3.70 -44.34
N GLU A 238 43.73 3.06 -44.38
CA GLU A 238 43.51 1.84 -45.18
C GLU A 238 43.69 2.10 -46.67
N ARG A 239 43.24 3.26 -47.18
CA ARG A 239 43.39 3.60 -48.60
C ARG A 239 44.86 3.80 -49.00
N GLU A 240 45.69 4.35 -48.09
CA GLU A 240 47.10 4.63 -48.38
C GLU A 240 48.05 3.44 -48.05
N LEU A 241 47.74 2.69 -46.97
CA LEU A 241 48.60 1.66 -46.39
C LEU A 241 48.01 0.25 -46.42
N GLY A 242 46.79 0.05 -46.91
CA GLY A 242 46.08 -1.24 -46.86
C GLY A 242 46.76 -2.38 -47.62
N ASN A 243 47.63 -2.06 -48.63
CA ASN A 243 48.42 -3.02 -49.33
C ASN A 243 49.90 -3.06 -48.91
N ASP A 244 50.28 -2.35 -47.87
CA ASP A 244 51.63 -2.37 -47.31
C ASP A 244 51.85 -3.66 -46.50
N GLU A 245 52.93 -4.40 -46.80
CA GLU A 245 53.24 -5.68 -46.14
C GLU A 245 53.49 -5.58 -44.69
N ARG A 246 53.75 -4.39 -44.12
CA ARG A 246 54.08 -4.16 -42.70
C ARG A 246 52.92 -3.60 -41.91
N PHE A 247 52.02 -2.83 -42.51
CA PHE A 247 50.98 -2.07 -41.83
C PHE A 247 49.55 -2.40 -42.28
N GLY A 248 49.39 -3.13 -43.42
CA GLY A 248 48.09 -3.37 -44.02
C GLY A 248 47.11 -4.12 -43.08
N GLU A 249 47.59 -5.19 -42.40
CA GLU A 249 46.78 -5.96 -41.47
C GLU A 249 46.36 -5.12 -40.21
N ASP A 250 47.29 -4.32 -39.68
CA ASP A 250 47.02 -3.48 -38.49
C ASP A 250 45.98 -2.40 -38.79
N VAL A 251 46.05 -1.78 -39.98
CA VAL A 251 45.10 -0.74 -40.39
C VAL A 251 43.71 -1.34 -40.66
N GLN A 252 43.62 -2.51 -41.25
CA GLN A 252 42.33 -3.23 -41.42
C GLN A 252 41.72 -3.61 -40.07
N LEU A 253 42.56 -4.06 -39.14
CA LEU A 253 42.10 -4.37 -37.79
C LEU A 253 41.56 -3.11 -37.07
N LEU A 254 42.27 -2.00 -37.13
CA LEU A 254 41.89 -0.73 -36.55
C LEU A 254 40.53 -0.24 -37.08
N ARG A 255 40.32 -0.35 -38.40
CA ARG A 255 39.04 -0.02 -39.03
C ARG A 255 37.91 -0.91 -38.54
N SER A 256 38.12 -2.24 -38.58
CA SER A 256 37.11 -3.19 -38.15
C SER A 256 36.69 -2.99 -36.69
N GLN A 257 37.63 -2.70 -35.78
CA GLN A 257 37.33 -2.41 -34.37
C GLN A 257 36.61 -1.08 -34.21
N SER A 258 36.97 -0.04 -34.98
CA SER A 258 36.28 1.25 -34.97
C SER A 258 34.82 1.10 -35.42
N GLU A 259 34.56 0.34 -36.50
CA GLU A 259 33.21 0.03 -36.98
C GLU A 259 32.42 -0.77 -35.93
N ARG A 260 33.05 -1.78 -35.30
CA ARG A 260 32.44 -2.58 -34.26
C ARG A 260 32.06 -1.74 -33.03
N CYS A 261 32.93 -0.83 -32.56
CA CYS A 261 32.61 0.09 -31.49
C CYS A 261 31.41 0.99 -31.83
N ARG A 262 31.35 1.47 -33.09
CA ARG A 262 30.24 2.29 -33.56
C ARG A 262 28.92 1.50 -33.63
N ASP A 263 28.97 0.23 -34.00
CA ASP A 263 27.80 -0.65 -34.02
C ASP A 263 27.33 -0.99 -32.60
N ILE A 264 28.25 -1.20 -31.65
CA ILE A 264 27.89 -1.37 -30.23
C ILE A 264 27.25 -0.11 -29.70
N LEU A 265 27.82 1.06 -29.95
CA LEU A 265 27.22 2.33 -29.54
C LEU A 265 25.87 2.55 -30.22
N ARG A 266 25.72 2.28 -31.50
CA ARG A 266 24.45 2.31 -32.20
C ARG A 266 23.44 1.36 -31.53
N ARG A 267 23.79 0.14 -31.19
CA ARG A 267 22.89 -0.82 -30.49
C ARG A 267 22.53 -0.37 -29.10
N LEU A 268 23.44 0.29 -28.38
CA LEU A 268 23.16 0.93 -27.08
C LEU A 268 22.29 2.19 -27.23
N THR A 269 22.33 2.82 -28.43
CA THR A 269 21.60 4.03 -28.80
C THR A 269 20.57 3.83 -29.90
N THR A 270 20.26 2.60 -30.29
CA THR A 270 19.14 2.30 -31.18
C THR A 270 17.78 2.49 -30.46
N LEU A 271 17.81 3.46 -29.62
CA LEU A 271 16.82 4.50 -29.49
C LEU A 271 17.20 5.60 -30.51
N PRO A 272 16.41 5.92 -31.51
CA PRO A 272 16.79 6.69 -32.70
C PRO A 272 17.17 8.14 -32.41
N SER A 273 18.35 8.58 -32.83
CA SER A 273 18.92 9.89 -32.53
C SER A 273 18.35 11.09 -33.33
N GLU A 274 17.46 10.88 -34.30
CA GLU A 274 16.61 11.95 -34.88
C GLU A 274 15.27 12.07 -34.17
N SER A 275 15.07 11.32 -33.10
CA SER A 275 13.81 11.21 -32.40
C SER A 275 13.85 11.63 -30.94
N GLU A 276 14.91 12.22 -30.38
CA GLU A 276 14.86 12.67 -28.99
C GLU A 276 13.75 13.70 -28.74
N GLU A 277 13.50 14.58 -29.68
CA GLU A 277 12.33 15.45 -29.65
C GLU A 277 11.04 14.73 -30.11
N HIS A 278 11.15 13.81 -31.09
CA HIS A 278 10.04 12.95 -31.52
C HIS A 278 9.74 11.83 -30.53
N MET A 279 10.73 11.28 -29.80
CA MET A 279 10.52 10.25 -28.77
C MET A 279 9.99 10.79 -27.46
N ARG A 280 10.15 12.08 -27.20
CA ARG A 280 9.43 12.76 -26.11
C ARG A 280 7.98 13.06 -26.44
N ARG A 281 7.65 13.17 -27.74
CA ARG A 281 6.31 13.46 -28.26
C ARG A 281 5.82 12.27 -29.07
N LEU A 282 4.76 11.65 -28.60
CA LEU A 282 4.10 10.54 -29.27
C LEU A 282 2.72 10.99 -29.72
N THR A 283 2.31 10.59 -30.93
CA THR A 283 0.88 10.69 -31.27
C THR A 283 0.09 9.74 -30.40
N LEU A 284 -1.18 10.03 -30.18
CA LEU A 284 -2.05 9.17 -29.35
C LEU A 284 -2.08 7.73 -29.90
N SER A 285 -2.16 7.56 -31.21
CA SER A 285 -2.15 6.23 -31.86
C SER A 285 -0.83 5.49 -31.61
N SER A 286 0.31 6.19 -31.69
CA SER A 286 1.65 5.60 -31.43
C SER A 286 1.78 5.19 -29.95
N MET A 287 1.27 5.97 -29.03
CA MET A 287 1.28 5.65 -27.60
C MET A 287 0.45 4.39 -27.32
N ILE A 288 -0.73 4.28 -27.91
CA ILE A 288 -1.58 3.10 -27.76
C ILE A 288 -0.92 1.86 -28.34
N GLU A 289 -0.32 1.97 -29.54
CA GLU A 289 0.36 0.85 -30.15
C GLU A 289 1.56 0.37 -29.30
N GLU A 290 2.33 1.30 -28.70
CA GLU A 290 3.42 0.96 -27.77
C GLU A 290 2.93 0.13 -26.58
N VAL A 291 1.74 0.47 -26.04
CA VAL A 291 1.16 -0.25 -24.91
C VAL A 291 0.56 -1.60 -25.34
N LEU A 292 0.02 -1.71 -26.55
CA LEU A 292 -0.58 -2.94 -27.08
C LEU A 292 0.47 -3.97 -27.56
N ALA A 293 1.63 -3.52 -28.04
CA ALA A 293 2.63 -4.37 -28.67
C ALA A 293 3.04 -5.60 -27.80
N PRO A 294 3.29 -5.49 -26.49
CA PRO A 294 3.66 -6.64 -25.65
C PRO A 294 2.55 -7.70 -25.51
N HIS A 295 1.29 -7.31 -25.74
CA HIS A 295 0.13 -8.16 -25.52
C HIS A 295 -0.38 -8.85 -26.81
N ARG A 296 0.19 -8.53 -27.98
CA ARG A 296 -0.20 -9.14 -29.26
C ARG A 296 0.28 -10.58 -29.46
N GLU A 297 1.20 -11.05 -28.62
CA GLU A 297 1.72 -12.44 -28.66
C GLU A 297 0.85 -13.44 -27.93
N PHE A 298 -0.22 -12.99 -27.24
CA PHE A 298 -1.17 -13.86 -26.57
C PHE A 298 -2.26 -14.38 -27.52
N ASP A 299 -2.89 -15.50 -27.16
CA ASP A 299 -3.97 -16.13 -27.95
C ASP A 299 -5.27 -15.29 -28.06
N ILE A 300 -5.31 -14.11 -27.45
CA ILE A 300 -6.43 -13.18 -27.44
C ILE A 300 -6.29 -12.16 -28.56
N ARG A 301 -7.32 -11.97 -29.36
CA ARG A 301 -7.34 -10.95 -30.42
C ARG A 301 -7.51 -9.56 -29.83
N ILE A 302 -6.60 -8.63 -30.16
CA ILE A 302 -6.69 -7.25 -29.74
C ILE A 302 -7.03 -6.37 -30.95
N GLY A 303 -8.24 -5.84 -30.97
CA GLY A 303 -8.74 -4.90 -31.99
C GLY A 303 -8.52 -3.46 -31.57
N LEU A 304 -7.89 -2.65 -32.43
CA LEU A 304 -7.82 -1.19 -32.27
C LEU A 304 -8.86 -0.53 -33.18
N VAL A 305 -9.74 0.28 -32.61
CA VAL A 305 -10.78 1.02 -33.31
C VAL A 305 -10.59 2.51 -33.08
N GLU A 306 -10.34 3.23 -34.16
CA GLU A 306 -10.31 4.70 -34.10
C GLU A 306 -11.71 5.26 -34.35
N LYS A 307 -12.23 6.04 -33.38
CA LYS A 307 -13.50 6.74 -33.56
C LYS A 307 -13.27 7.92 -34.48
N LYS A 308 -14.13 8.12 -35.51
CA LYS A 308 -14.00 9.25 -36.41
C LYS A 308 -13.79 10.55 -35.62
N ALA A 309 -12.61 11.13 -35.76
CA ALA A 309 -12.22 12.33 -35.05
C ALA A 309 -12.79 13.57 -35.71
N SER A 310 -13.26 14.52 -34.90
CA SER A 310 -13.66 15.86 -35.35
C SER A 310 -12.52 16.89 -35.20
N ALA A 311 -11.33 16.44 -34.73
CA ALA A 311 -10.18 17.28 -34.42
C ALA A 311 -8.88 16.66 -34.95
N THR A 312 -7.77 17.39 -34.95
CA THR A 312 -6.44 16.86 -35.25
C THR A 312 -5.96 15.92 -34.15
N GLU A 313 -5.21 14.87 -34.51
CA GLU A 313 -4.67 13.92 -33.55
C GLU A 313 -3.76 14.62 -32.54
N PRO A 314 -3.98 14.41 -31.22
CA PRO A 314 -3.16 15.04 -30.19
C PRO A 314 -1.75 14.44 -30.14
N VAL A 315 -0.77 15.30 -29.91
CA VAL A 315 0.62 14.92 -29.64
C VAL A 315 0.90 15.05 -28.15
N LEU A 316 1.32 13.96 -27.57
CA LEU A 316 1.45 13.80 -26.12
C LEU A 316 2.92 13.72 -25.73
N ASN A 317 3.26 14.20 -24.55
CA ASN A 317 4.56 13.87 -23.95
C ASN A 317 4.52 12.43 -23.43
N ARG A 318 5.56 11.66 -23.74
CA ARG A 318 5.72 10.30 -23.22
C ARG A 318 5.71 10.34 -21.69
N ASN A 319 4.68 9.78 -21.07
CA ASN A 319 4.52 9.72 -19.63
C ASN A 319 4.53 8.26 -19.17
N PRO A 320 5.58 7.81 -18.46
CA PRO A 320 5.70 6.43 -17.99
C PRO A 320 4.50 5.97 -17.13
N GLY A 321 3.95 6.87 -16.31
CA GLY A 321 2.78 6.56 -15.49
C GLY A 321 1.52 6.26 -16.33
N ILE A 322 1.33 6.96 -17.46
CA ILE A 322 0.23 6.71 -18.38
C ILE A 322 0.43 5.37 -19.10
N LEU A 323 1.63 5.12 -19.62
CA LEU A 323 1.98 3.88 -20.32
C LEU A 323 1.79 2.66 -19.40
N PHE A 324 2.31 2.73 -18.18
CA PHE A 324 2.20 1.65 -17.20
C PHE A 324 0.76 1.47 -16.71
N GLY A 325 0.03 2.57 -16.49
CA GLY A 325 -1.37 2.53 -16.09
C GLY A 325 -2.26 1.90 -17.15
N LEU A 326 -2.11 2.29 -18.43
CA LEU A 326 -2.83 1.68 -19.55
C LEU A 326 -2.42 0.23 -19.76
N GLY A 327 -1.13 -0.11 -19.64
CA GLY A 327 -0.62 -1.48 -19.72
C GLY A 327 -1.31 -2.41 -18.72
N ASN A 328 -1.44 -2.00 -17.46
CA ASN A 328 -2.15 -2.78 -16.44
C ASN A 328 -3.65 -2.96 -16.76
N LEU A 329 -4.30 -1.95 -17.35
CA LEU A 329 -5.71 -2.08 -17.78
C LEU A 329 -5.84 -3.07 -18.92
N ILE A 330 -4.92 -3.04 -19.89
CA ILE A 330 -4.90 -3.95 -21.05
C ILE A 330 -4.57 -5.37 -20.60
N GLU A 331 -3.56 -5.56 -19.75
CA GLU A 331 -3.21 -6.84 -19.16
C GLU A 331 -4.41 -7.47 -18.46
N ASN A 332 -5.12 -6.67 -17.65
CA ASN A 332 -6.32 -7.12 -16.97
C ASN A 332 -7.44 -7.49 -17.96
N ALA A 333 -7.64 -6.70 -19.02
CA ALA A 333 -8.66 -7.03 -20.04
C ALA A 333 -8.29 -8.33 -20.79
N VAL A 334 -7.03 -8.54 -21.16
CA VAL A 334 -6.53 -9.76 -21.82
C VAL A 334 -6.65 -10.97 -20.90
N ASP A 335 -6.36 -10.83 -19.62
CA ASP A 335 -6.43 -11.89 -18.61
C ASP A 335 -7.85 -12.43 -18.39
N PHE A 336 -8.87 -11.58 -18.56
CA PHE A 336 -10.26 -11.94 -18.34
C PHE A 336 -11.06 -12.14 -19.63
N ALA A 337 -10.56 -11.72 -20.79
CA ALA A 337 -11.18 -11.94 -22.08
C ALA A 337 -11.31 -13.43 -22.40
N ARG A 338 -12.34 -13.80 -23.16
CA ARG A 338 -12.50 -15.14 -23.72
C ARG A 338 -11.80 -15.29 -25.06
N THR A 339 -11.97 -14.32 -25.96
CA THR A 339 -11.46 -14.36 -27.33
C THR A 339 -10.97 -13.02 -27.84
N GLU A 340 -11.50 -11.89 -27.33
CA GLU A 340 -11.25 -10.58 -27.94
C GLU A 340 -11.26 -9.45 -26.91
N VAL A 341 -10.32 -8.53 -27.09
CA VAL A 341 -10.27 -7.21 -26.42
C VAL A 341 -10.36 -6.13 -27.49
N THR A 342 -11.26 -5.19 -27.35
CA THR A 342 -11.41 -4.03 -28.24
C THR A 342 -10.96 -2.78 -27.54
N VAL A 343 -10.00 -2.07 -28.12
CA VAL A 343 -9.53 -0.77 -27.69
C VAL A 343 -10.05 0.30 -28.63
N THR A 344 -10.95 1.15 -28.14
CA THR A 344 -11.51 2.27 -28.90
C THR A 344 -10.85 3.58 -28.47
N VAL A 345 -10.23 4.27 -29.41
CA VAL A 345 -9.56 5.56 -29.17
C VAL A 345 -10.39 6.66 -29.82
N GLY A 346 -10.65 7.71 -29.07
CA GLY A 346 -11.39 8.89 -29.55
C GLY A 346 -10.82 10.19 -29.01
N TYR A 347 -10.86 11.24 -29.81
CA TYR A 347 -10.46 12.58 -29.38
C TYR A 347 -11.32 13.66 -30.03
N THR A 348 -11.53 14.71 -29.27
CA THR A 348 -12.26 15.95 -29.68
C THR A 348 -11.38 17.16 -29.38
N GLU A 349 -11.88 18.37 -29.63
CA GLU A 349 -11.19 19.60 -29.22
C GLU A 349 -10.97 19.71 -27.71
N ASP A 350 -11.86 19.09 -26.88
CA ASP A 350 -11.85 19.25 -25.43
C ASP A 350 -11.33 18.02 -24.68
N GLN A 351 -11.42 16.82 -25.28
CA GLN A 351 -11.24 15.56 -24.55
C GLN A 351 -10.53 14.50 -25.38
N ILE A 352 -9.70 13.71 -24.70
CA ILE A 352 -9.11 12.46 -25.20
C ILE A 352 -9.77 11.33 -24.42
N SER A 353 -10.20 10.26 -25.09
CA SER A 353 -10.86 9.10 -24.50
C SER A 353 -10.31 7.80 -25.02
N ILE A 354 -10.08 6.86 -24.14
CA ILE A 354 -9.68 5.47 -24.45
C ILE A 354 -10.70 4.56 -23.76
N VAL A 355 -11.32 3.67 -24.52
CA VAL A 355 -12.28 2.70 -24.03
C VAL A 355 -11.76 1.31 -24.29
N LEU A 356 -11.63 0.51 -23.27
CA LEU A 356 -11.22 -0.89 -23.28
C LEU A 356 -12.45 -1.76 -23.04
N GLU A 357 -12.72 -2.71 -23.90
CA GLU A 357 -13.83 -3.65 -23.79
C GLU A 357 -13.32 -5.07 -24.00
N ASP A 358 -13.66 -5.98 -23.08
CA ASP A 358 -13.42 -7.41 -23.23
C ASP A 358 -14.74 -8.17 -23.45
N ASP A 359 -14.62 -9.44 -23.84
CA ASP A 359 -15.73 -10.39 -24.00
C ASP A 359 -15.78 -11.41 -22.84
N GLY A 360 -15.20 -11.07 -21.70
CA GLY A 360 -15.14 -11.88 -20.49
C GLY A 360 -16.44 -11.93 -19.71
N PRO A 361 -16.40 -12.38 -18.46
CA PRO A 361 -17.58 -12.48 -17.59
C PRO A 361 -18.09 -11.11 -17.09
N GLY A 362 -17.33 -10.04 -17.26
CA GLY A 362 -17.59 -8.74 -16.65
C GLY A 362 -17.25 -8.70 -15.16
N TYR A 363 -17.55 -7.58 -14.52
CA TYR A 363 -17.35 -7.38 -13.08
C TYR A 363 -18.57 -7.87 -12.29
N ALA A 364 -18.35 -8.63 -11.21
CA ALA A 364 -19.39 -8.90 -10.24
C ALA A 364 -19.83 -7.60 -9.53
N GLN A 365 -21.09 -7.50 -9.10
CA GLN A 365 -21.61 -6.24 -8.54
C GLN A 365 -20.89 -5.78 -7.27
N ASP A 366 -20.48 -6.70 -6.43
CA ASP A 366 -19.68 -6.44 -5.23
C ASP A 366 -18.26 -5.97 -5.55
N VAL A 367 -17.67 -6.47 -6.66
CA VAL A 367 -16.39 -6.04 -7.18
C VAL A 367 -16.50 -4.64 -7.79
N LEU A 368 -17.54 -4.39 -8.59
CA LEU A 368 -17.75 -3.11 -9.27
C LEU A 368 -17.85 -1.94 -8.29
N ALA A 369 -18.50 -2.15 -7.15
CA ALA A 369 -18.63 -1.14 -6.10
C ALA A 369 -17.31 -0.78 -5.41
N ARG A 370 -16.28 -1.64 -5.56
CA ARG A 370 -14.99 -1.52 -4.85
C ARG A 370 -13.79 -1.53 -5.78
N ILE A 371 -14.02 -1.43 -7.09
CA ILE A 371 -12.94 -1.37 -8.09
C ILE A 371 -12.00 -0.18 -7.79
N GLY A 372 -10.70 -0.49 -7.81
CA GLY A 372 -9.66 0.47 -7.48
C GLY A 372 -9.29 0.49 -6.00
N GLU A 373 -9.89 -0.38 -5.15
CA GLU A 373 -9.31 -0.71 -3.85
C GLU A 373 -8.16 -1.72 -4.03
N PRO A 374 -7.09 -1.62 -3.21
CA PRO A 374 -5.98 -2.55 -3.28
C PRO A 374 -6.40 -3.97 -2.88
N TYR A 375 -5.74 -4.97 -3.49
CA TYR A 375 -5.93 -6.40 -3.22
C TYR A 375 -7.31 -6.97 -3.59
N MET A 376 -8.01 -6.32 -4.53
CA MET A 376 -9.23 -6.88 -5.09
C MET A 376 -8.90 -7.86 -6.22
N THR A 377 -9.23 -9.12 -6.03
CA THR A 377 -9.16 -10.15 -7.07
C THR A 377 -10.39 -11.04 -7.00
N SER A 378 -10.98 -11.35 -8.15
CA SER A 378 -12.06 -12.32 -8.27
C SER A 378 -11.55 -13.76 -8.48
N ARG A 379 -10.23 -13.95 -8.66
CA ARG A 379 -9.65 -15.28 -8.84
C ARG A 379 -9.53 -16.01 -7.51
N THR A 380 -10.08 -17.21 -7.43
CA THR A 380 -9.86 -18.18 -6.36
C THR A 380 -8.40 -18.59 -6.35
N ARG A 381 -7.79 -18.73 -5.17
CA ARG A 381 -6.37 -19.03 -4.91
C ARG A 381 -5.75 -20.26 -5.59
N SER A 382 -6.45 -20.94 -6.47
CA SER A 382 -6.01 -22.18 -7.13
C SER A 382 -5.23 -21.99 -8.43
N ASP A 383 -5.29 -20.83 -9.08
CA ASP A 383 -4.53 -20.59 -10.31
C ASP A 383 -3.15 -19.99 -10.00
N SER A 384 -2.12 -20.73 -10.33
CA SER A 384 -0.71 -20.49 -10.02
C SER A 384 -0.08 -19.23 -10.67
N ALA A 385 -0.88 -18.40 -11.36
CA ALA A 385 -0.48 -17.12 -11.98
C ALA A 385 -1.32 -15.94 -11.49
N GLY A 386 -2.10 -16.05 -10.40
CA GLY A 386 -2.95 -15.00 -9.88
C GLY A 386 -2.16 -13.80 -9.35
N GLY A 387 -2.24 -12.65 -10.00
CA GLY A 387 -1.68 -11.39 -9.54
C GLY A 387 -2.22 -11.00 -8.16
N LEU A 388 -1.48 -10.15 -7.43
CA LEU A 388 -1.80 -9.67 -6.07
C LEU A 388 -3.08 -8.83 -5.97
N GLY A 389 -3.85 -8.66 -7.05
CA GLY A 389 -5.03 -7.79 -7.11
C GLY A 389 -4.69 -6.29 -6.98
N LEU A 390 -3.46 -5.92 -7.33
CA LEU A 390 -2.97 -4.54 -7.28
C LEU A 390 -3.04 -3.83 -8.64
N GLY A 391 -3.13 -4.56 -9.75
CA GLY A 391 -3.03 -4.01 -11.11
C GLY A 391 -4.04 -2.88 -11.36
N LEU A 392 -5.33 -3.09 -11.10
CA LEU A 392 -6.37 -2.07 -11.27
C LEU A 392 -6.23 -0.89 -10.30
N PHE A 393 -5.76 -1.13 -9.07
CA PHE A 393 -5.47 -0.06 -8.12
C PHE A 393 -4.31 0.83 -8.60
N ILE A 394 -3.21 0.22 -9.06
CA ILE A 394 -2.04 0.93 -9.60
C ILE A 394 -2.44 1.69 -10.86
N ALA A 395 -3.15 1.07 -11.79
CA ALA A 395 -3.64 1.69 -13.01
C ALA A 395 -4.48 2.94 -12.69
N LYS A 396 -5.47 2.80 -11.81
CA LYS A 396 -6.32 3.91 -11.38
C LYS A 396 -5.50 5.04 -10.77
N THR A 397 -4.61 4.72 -9.82
CA THR A 397 -3.79 5.71 -9.13
C THR A 397 -2.89 6.49 -10.09
N LEU A 398 -2.21 5.81 -11.03
CA LEU A 398 -1.31 6.46 -11.98
C LEU A 398 -2.04 7.32 -13.00
N LEU A 399 -3.16 6.81 -13.54
CA LEU A 399 -3.95 7.53 -14.52
C LEU A 399 -4.68 8.73 -13.90
N GLU A 400 -5.25 8.61 -12.71
CA GLU A 400 -5.85 9.74 -11.99
C GLU A 400 -4.81 10.84 -11.65
N ARG A 401 -3.58 10.46 -11.29
CA ARG A 401 -2.47 11.43 -11.10
C ARG A 401 -2.09 12.17 -12.38
N SER A 402 -2.30 11.57 -13.55
CA SER A 402 -2.12 12.25 -14.85
C SER A 402 -3.31 13.16 -15.23
N GLY A 403 -4.33 13.25 -14.40
CA GLY A 403 -5.55 14.02 -14.63
C GLY A 403 -6.64 13.25 -15.38
N ALA A 404 -6.56 11.92 -15.45
CA ALA A 404 -7.60 11.08 -16.03
C ALA A 404 -8.80 10.92 -15.12
N ILE A 405 -9.95 10.68 -15.74
CA ILE A 405 -11.16 10.19 -15.08
C ILE A 405 -11.42 8.78 -15.59
N LEU A 406 -11.49 7.82 -14.67
CA LEU A 406 -11.75 6.41 -14.98
C LEU A 406 -13.19 6.05 -14.61
N ARG A 407 -13.81 5.23 -15.47
CA ARG A 407 -15.11 4.60 -15.21
C ARG A 407 -15.03 3.12 -15.54
N PHE A 408 -15.52 2.30 -14.62
CA PHE A 408 -15.58 0.85 -14.74
C PHE A 408 -17.05 0.44 -14.76
N GLU A 409 -17.44 -0.34 -15.77
CA GLU A 409 -18.83 -0.78 -15.96
C GLU A 409 -18.84 -2.10 -16.72
N ASN A 410 -19.97 -2.81 -16.70
CA ASN A 410 -20.18 -3.96 -17.56
C ASN A 410 -20.77 -3.50 -18.91
N ARG A 411 -20.46 -4.23 -19.98
CA ARG A 411 -21.01 -3.92 -21.31
C ARG A 411 -22.53 -4.00 -21.29
N PRO A 412 -23.22 -3.02 -21.87
CA PRO A 412 -24.69 -3.08 -22.00
C PRO A 412 -25.11 -4.11 -23.07
N GLY A 413 -26.18 -4.85 -22.81
CA GLY A 413 -26.77 -5.82 -23.74
C GLY A 413 -26.50 -7.29 -23.41
N GLU A 414 -26.80 -8.21 -24.34
CA GLU A 414 -26.65 -9.65 -24.14
C GLU A 414 -25.19 -10.15 -24.18
N GLN A 415 -24.26 -9.32 -24.60
CA GLN A 415 -22.83 -9.67 -24.62
C GLN A 415 -22.22 -9.38 -23.26
N ALA A 416 -21.87 -10.44 -22.52
CA ALA A 416 -21.10 -10.29 -21.29
C ALA A 416 -19.74 -9.68 -21.59
N GLY A 417 -19.16 -8.90 -20.63
CA GLY A 417 -17.84 -8.31 -20.73
C GLY A 417 -17.70 -7.12 -19.82
N ALA A 418 -16.46 -6.73 -19.56
CA ALA A 418 -16.17 -5.49 -18.85
C ALA A 418 -15.90 -4.36 -19.83
N ARG A 419 -16.13 -3.12 -19.36
CA ARG A 419 -15.78 -1.89 -20.05
C ARG A 419 -15.06 -0.97 -19.07
N VAL A 420 -13.89 -0.49 -19.48
CA VAL A 420 -13.13 0.55 -18.78
C VAL A 420 -12.98 1.76 -19.69
N SER A 421 -13.46 2.90 -19.22
CA SER A 421 -13.34 4.17 -19.94
C SER A 421 -12.37 5.09 -19.20
N VAL A 422 -11.35 5.55 -19.91
CA VAL A 422 -10.36 6.51 -19.39
C VAL A 422 -10.45 7.78 -20.22
N SER A 423 -10.58 8.92 -19.59
CA SER A 423 -10.71 10.20 -20.28
C SER A 423 -9.89 11.31 -19.64
N TRP A 424 -9.29 12.16 -20.46
CA TRP A 424 -8.52 13.32 -20.05
C TRP A 424 -9.07 14.59 -20.72
N PRO A 425 -9.06 15.72 -20.03
CA PRO A 425 -9.14 17.02 -20.69
C PRO A 425 -7.95 17.17 -21.66
N ARG A 426 -8.23 17.47 -22.94
CA ARG A 426 -7.18 17.53 -23.99
C ARG A 426 -6.03 18.46 -23.60
N ARG A 427 -6.32 19.61 -23.00
CA ARG A 427 -5.35 20.62 -22.55
C ARG A 427 -4.29 20.09 -21.57
N LEU A 428 -4.54 18.97 -20.88
CA LEU A 428 -3.59 18.41 -19.92
C LEU A 428 -2.55 17.50 -20.59
N LEU A 429 -2.86 16.95 -21.75
CA LEU A 429 -2.00 15.97 -22.42
C LEU A 429 -1.44 16.49 -23.75
N ASP A 430 -2.24 17.28 -24.50
CA ASP A 430 -1.85 17.75 -25.84
C ASP A 430 -0.84 18.88 -25.76
N THR A 431 0.35 18.64 -26.28
CA THR A 431 1.46 19.60 -26.36
C THR A 431 1.49 20.38 -27.66
N SER A 432 0.59 20.08 -28.61
CA SER A 432 0.54 20.78 -29.92
C SER A 432 0.00 22.20 -29.82
N SER A 433 -0.69 22.56 -28.72
CA SER A 433 -1.30 23.89 -28.52
C SER A 433 -0.42 24.90 -27.77
N THR A 434 0.84 24.56 -27.48
CA THR A 434 1.76 25.44 -26.73
C THR A 434 2.85 26.02 -27.66
N ASN A 435 2.44 26.56 -28.80
CA ASN A 435 3.30 27.42 -29.65
C ASN A 435 2.61 28.76 -29.87
#